data_80cedd55951a4201ecf946d0f9180df4
#
_entry.id   80cedd55951a4201ecf946d0f9180df4
#
_cell.length_a   1.000
_cell.length_b   1.000
_cell.length_c   1.000
_cell.angle_alpha   90.00
_cell.angle_beta   90.00
_cell.angle_gamma   90.00
#
_symmetry.space_group_name_H-M   'P 1'
#
loop_
_entity.id
_entity.type
_entity.pdbx_description
1 polymer ?
#
loop_
_entity_poly.entity_id
_entity_poly.type
_entity_poly.pdbx_seq_one_letter_code
_entity_poly.pdbx_strand_id
1 'polypeptide(L)'
;MKDKTTSFSNVIGQDAAKKKANFFLKGHKATGVIPHLMWIAGKGQGKTSLAREVAKQLLANDPDRAGRPKKYYEINCSTIKNVKQLVNQVLLPKREEEYTILFDEASEFPKDVTMALLTILNPNKDNRTSFSYDEYTLDFDFSRQSFMFATTEAQQVFHALMDRTERIDLDEYSYGQLAQIIALHCEGKSFADGVLEDMATVVRGNARGAAKMATKIATFLAAKRKNTFTQKHWAEFKEELSIMPLGLNAIEISILRYLTEKKDCSLTYLASKTG
;
A
#
# COMPACT_ATOMS: atom_id res chain seq x y z
N MET A 1 25.72 20.24 -8.09
CA MET A 1 25.06 19.04 -8.67
C MET A 1 23.81 18.77 -7.83
N LYS A 2 22.59 18.97 -8.37
CA LYS A 2 21.35 18.59 -7.69
C LYS A 2 21.35 17.06 -7.61
N ASP A 3 21.45 16.56 -6.42
CA ASP A 3 21.36 15.15 -6.06
C ASP A 3 20.05 14.60 -6.67
N LYS A 4 20.14 13.74 -7.70
CA LYS A 4 18.98 13.00 -8.24
C LYS A 4 18.58 11.94 -7.23
N THR A 5 18.27 12.38 -6.01
CA THR A 5 17.83 11.56 -4.92
C THR A 5 16.41 11.08 -5.21
N THR A 6 16.29 9.76 -5.31
CA THR A 6 15.10 8.93 -5.07
C THR A 6 13.78 9.70 -5.09
N SER A 7 13.19 9.79 -6.27
CA SER A 7 11.94 10.56 -6.45
C SER A 7 10.74 9.69 -6.17
N PHE A 8 10.03 9.96 -5.05
CA PHE A 8 8.66 9.49 -4.81
C PHE A 8 7.63 10.43 -5.44
N SER A 9 7.87 10.90 -6.67
CA SER A 9 7.04 11.92 -7.33
C SER A 9 5.55 11.54 -7.44
N ASN A 10 5.26 10.25 -7.53
CA ASN A 10 3.90 9.73 -7.65
C ASN A 10 3.23 9.42 -6.29
N VAL A 11 3.88 9.74 -5.18
CA VAL A 11 3.33 9.55 -3.83
C VAL A 11 3.14 10.89 -3.17
N ILE A 12 1.90 11.26 -2.93
CA ILE A 12 1.53 12.47 -2.18
C ILE A 12 1.67 12.20 -0.69
N GLY A 13 2.10 13.20 0.09
CA GLY A 13 2.27 13.07 1.54
C GLY A 13 3.27 11.99 1.94
N GLN A 14 3.06 11.37 3.10
CA GLN A 14 3.86 10.26 3.63
C GLN A 14 5.34 10.63 3.84
N ASP A 15 5.62 11.84 4.30
CA ASP A 15 6.98 12.40 4.33
C ASP A 15 7.89 11.64 5.30
N ALA A 16 7.37 11.21 6.46
CA ALA A 16 8.10 10.40 7.44
C ALA A 16 8.47 9.03 6.85
N ALA A 17 7.51 8.34 6.23
CA ALA A 17 7.73 7.05 5.56
C ALA A 17 8.71 7.16 4.41
N LYS A 18 8.58 8.19 3.55
CA LYS A 18 9.52 8.48 2.46
C LYS A 18 10.94 8.74 2.98
N LYS A 19 11.08 9.52 4.06
CA LYS A 19 12.39 9.82 4.68
C LYS A 19 13.05 8.52 5.16
N LYS A 20 12.31 7.64 5.84
CA LYS A 20 12.82 6.36 6.32
C LYS A 20 13.17 5.42 5.16
N ALA A 21 12.30 5.31 4.14
CA ALA A 21 12.57 4.54 2.93
C ALA A 21 13.83 5.06 2.18
N ASN A 22 14.00 6.37 2.05
CA ASN A 22 15.19 6.98 1.45
C ASN A 22 16.47 6.66 2.22
N PHE A 23 16.42 6.57 3.54
CA PHE A 23 17.56 6.15 4.34
C PHE A 23 18.01 4.75 3.93
N PHE A 24 17.11 3.77 3.84
CA PHE A 24 17.43 2.42 3.42
C PHE A 24 17.87 2.32 1.96
N LEU A 25 17.28 3.11 1.06
CA LEU A 25 17.70 3.18 -0.34
C LEU A 25 19.11 3.75 -0.50
N LYS A 26 19.50 4.71 0.32
CA LYS A 26 20.89 5.21 0.36
C LYS A 26 21.85 4.14 0.87
N GLY A 27 21.46 3.40 1.91
CA GLY A 27 22.21 2.23 2.39
C GLY A 27 22.39 1.18 1.29
N HIS A 28 21.32 0.81 0.60
CA HIS A 28 21.37 -0.14 -0.53
C HIS A 28 22.34 0.30 -1.63
N LYS A 29 22.37 1.58 -2.00
CA LYS A 29 23.34 2.09 -2.99
C LYS A 29 24.80 1.91 -2.57
N ALA A 30 25.08 1.90 -1.28
CA ALA A 30 26.42 1.74 -0.75
C ALA A 30 26.81 0.27 -0.54
N THR A 31 25.85 -0.59 -0.17
CA THR A 31 26.10 -1.97 0.27
C THR A 31 25.58 -3.04 -0.68
N GLY A 32 24.72 -2.68 -1.64
CA GLY A 32 24.00 -3.62 -2.51
C GLY A 32 22.81 -4.31 -1.84
N VAL A 33 22.64 -4.18 -0.51
CA VAL A 33 21.61 -4.87 0.26
C VAL A 33 20.64 -3.87 0.88
N ILE A 34 19.35 -4.20 0.84
CA ILE A 34 18.31 -3.46 1.58
C ILE A 34 17.77 -4.36 2.70
N PRO A 35 17.53 -3.84 3.91
CA PRO A 35 16.90 -4.64 4.95
C PRO A 35 15.48 -5.05 4.52
N HIS A 36 14.95 -6.08 5.15
CA HIS A 36 13.54 -6.46 4.96
C HIS A 36 12.64 -5.36 5.52
N LEU A 37 11.68 -4.88 4.74
CA LEU A 37 10.82 -3.75 5.12
C LEU A 37 9.42 -4.22 5.49
N MET A 38 8.83 -3.64 6.54
CA MET A 38 7.44 -3.86 6.95
C MET A 38 6.67 -2.55 6.86
N TRP A 39 5.73 -2.46 5.92
CA TRP A 39 4.85 -1.31 5.72
C TRP A 39 3.58 -1.46 6.54
N ILE A 40 3.31 -0.52 7.43
CA ILE A 40 2.16 -0.56 8.33
C ILE A 40 1.29 0.66 8.12
N ALA A 41 0.02 0.45 7.84
CA ALA A 41 -0.99 1.51 7.75
C ALA A 41 -2.39 0.93 7.63
N GLY A 42 -3.39 1.73 7.86
CA GLY A 42 -4.78 1.40 7.58
C GLY A 42 -5.02 1.01 6.11
N LYS A 43 -6.19 0.49 5.83
CA LYS A 43 -6.59 0.06 4.48
C LYS A 43 -6.63 1.27 3.52
N GLY A 44 -5.98 1.13 2.36
CA GLY A 44 -6.00 2.15 1.30
C GLY A 44 -5.10 3.37 1.55
N GLN A 45 -4.18 3.30 2.53
CA GLN A 45 -3.23 4.40 2.87
C GLN A 45 -1.95 4.41 2.01
N GLY A 46 -1.84 3.58 0.98
CA GLY A 46 -0.73 3.64 0.02
C GLY A 46 0.46 2.73 0.30
N LYS A 47 0.38 1.75 1.23
CA LYS A 47 1.46 0.77 1.51
C LYS A 47 2.06 0.18 0.24
N THR A 48 1.21 -0.45 -0.56
CA THR A 48 1.61 -1.12 -1.81
C THR A 48 2.20 -0.13 -2.82
N SER A 49 1.66 1.10 -2.91
CA SER A 49 2.18 2.14 -3.79
C SER A 49 3.59 2.56 -3.39
N LEU A 50 3.84 2.78 -2.10
CA LEU A 50 5.15 3.18 -1.59
C LEU A 50 6.17 2.04 -1.72
N ALA A 51 5.78 0.80 -1.42
CA ALA A 51 6.62 -0.38 -1.62
C ALA A 51 7.04 -0.53 -3.09
N ARG A 52 6.12 -0.32 -4.03
CA ARG A 52 6.39 -0.35 -5.47
C ARG A 52 7.37 0.75 -5.91
N GLU A 53 7.24 1.97 -5.38
CA GLU A 53 8.18 3.05 -5.68
C GLU A 53 9.58 2.77 -5.10
N VAL A 54 9.68 2.12 -3.95
CA VAL A 54 10.96 1.62 -3.43
C VAL A 54 11.53 0.53 -4.35
N ALA A 55 10.71 -0.46 -4.72
CA ALA A 55 11.14 -1.57 -5.58
C ALA A 55 11.69 -1.09 -6.94
N LYS A 56 11.12 -0.03 -7.54
CA LYS A 56 11.63 0.59 -8.77
C LYS A 56 13.05 1.14 -8.66
N GLN A 57 13.53 1.37 -7.44
CA GLN A 57 14.86 1.93 -7.18
C GLN A 57 15.88 0.86 -6.75
N LEU A 58 15.46 -0.38 -6.57
CA LEU A 58 16.32 -1.52 -6.30
C LEU A 58 16.79 -2.11 -7.64
N LEU A 59 17.99 -1.71 -8.07
CA LEU A 59 18.51 -2.08 -9.37
C LEU A 59 19.11 -3.49 -9.35
N ALA A 60 19.03 -4.15 -10.49
CA ALA A 60 19.63 -5.46 -10.71
C ALA A 60 21.16 -5.34 -10.80
N ASN A 61 21.86 -6.34 -10.26
CA ASN A 61 23.32 -6.48 -10.35
C ASN A 61 23.75 -7.29 -11.58
N ASP A 62 22.81 -8.06 -12.18
CA ASP A 62 23.05 -8.84 -13.38
C ASP A 62 23.50 -7.92 -14.53
N PRO A 63 24.66 -8.18 -15.19
CA PRO A 63 25.17 -7.37 -16.30
C PRO A 63 24.17 -7.17 -17.42
N ASP A 64 23.36 -8.18 -17.76
CA ASP A 64 22.35 -8.12 -18.83
C ASP A 64 21.15 -7.24 -18.45
N ARG A 65 21.01 -6.94 -17.14
CA ARG A 65 19.95 -6.12 -16.57
C ARG A 65 20.45 -4.90 -15.81
N ALA A 66 21.74 -4.61 -15.91
CA ALA A 66 22.36 -3.50 -15.18
C ALA A 66 21.62 -2.17 -15.41
N GLY A 67 21.36 -1.46 -14.32
CA GLY A 67 20.62 -0.20 -14.33
C GLY A 67 19.09 -0.33 -14.47
N ARG A 68 18.55 -1.54 -14.62
CA ARG A 68 17.10 -1.80 -14.59
C ARG A 68 16.68 -2.22 -13.20
N PRO A 69 15.42 -1.89 -12.77
CA PRO A 69 14.88 -2.42 -11.51
C PRO A 69 14.88 -3.93 -11.48
N LYS A 70 15.09 -4.52 -10.30
CA LYS A 70 14.82 -5.94 -10.05
C LYS A 70 13.37 -6.26 -10.46
N LYS A 71 13.08 -7.51 -10.80
CA LYS A 71 11.71 -7.93 -11.05
C LYS A 71 10.87 -7.71 -9.80
N TYR A 72 9.66 -7.17 -9.92
CA TYR A 72 8.78 -6.91 -8.78
C TYR A 72 7.59 -7.86 -8.79
N TYR A 73 7.36 -8.51 -7.68
CA TYR A 73 6.24 -9.41 -7.45
C TYR A 73 5.44 -8.94 -6.25
N GLU A 74 4.13 -8.95 -6.39
CA GLU A 74 3.17 -8.60 -5.33
C GLU A 74 2.30 -9.82 -5.06
N ILE A 75 2.31 -10.31 -3.84
CA ILE A 75 1.66 -11.55 -3.44
C ILE A 75 0.78 -11.26 -2.24
N ASN A 76 -0.50 -11.56 -2.36
CA ASN A 76 -1.41 -11.50 -1.23
C ASN A 76 -1.20 -12.74 -0.35
N CYS A 77 -0.85 -12.53 0.91
CA CYS A 77 -0.53 -13.60 1.85
C CYS A 77 -1.72 -14.54 2.12
N SER A 78 -2.95 -14.05 2.01
CA SER A 78 -4.15 -14.87 2.20
C SER A 78 -4.28 -16.00 1.17
N THR A 79 -3.56 -15.90 0.03
CA THR A 79 -3.55 -16.95 -0.99
C THR A 79 -2.56 -18.09 -0.70
N ILE A 80 -1.63 -17.88 0.22
CA ILE A 80 -0.62 -18.87 0.62
C ILE A 80 -1.15 -19.64 1.83
N LYS A 81 -1.43 -20.93 1.67
CA LYS A 81 -2.05 -21.76 2.71
C LYS A 81 -1.08 -22.61 3.53
N ASN A 82 0.14 -22.83 3.03
CA ASN A 82 1.16 -23.64 3.71
C ASN A 82 2.54 -23.38 3.08
N VAL A 83 3.59 -23.92 3.72
CA VAL A 83 4.98 -23.81 3.27
C VAL A 83 5.19 -24.41 1.88
N LYS A 84 4.49 -25.50 1.54
CA LYS A 84 4.59 -26.13 0.21
C LYS A 84 4.18 -25.16 -0.91
N GLN A 85 3.11 -24.40 -0.71
CA GLN A 85 2.70 -23.37 -1.69
C GLN A 85 3.70 -22.21 -1.74
N LEU A 86 4.19 -21.74 -0.60
CA LEU A 86 5.24 -20.70 -0.58
C LEU A 86 6.45 -21.14 -1.39
N VAL A 87 6.95 -22.35 -1.15
CA VAL A 87 8.16 -22.87 -1.83
C VAL A 87 7.85 -23.08 -3.31
N ASN A 88 6.89 -23.91 -3.66
CA ASN A 88 6.71 -24.40 -5.03
C ASN A 88 6.10 -23.35 -5.98
N GLN A 89 5.26 -22.44 -5.48
CA GLN A 89 4.56 -21.48 -6.33
C GLN A 89 5.20 -20.08 -6.30
N VAL A 90 5.91 -19.74 -5.22
CA VAL A 90 6.46 -18.39 -5.05
C VAL A 90 7.97 -18.38 -5.17
N LEU A 91 8.70 -19.17 -4.37
CA LEU A 91 10.16 -19.04 -4.24
C LEU A 91 10.91 -19.84 -5.30
N LEU A 92 10.60 -21.11 -5.47
CA LEU A 92 11.31 -22.02 -6.38
C LEU A 92 11.31 -21.56 -7.85
N PRO A 93 10.19 -21.07 -8.41
CA PRO A 93 10.17 -20.58 -9.80
C PRO A 93 11.05 -19.35 -10.04
N LYS A 94 11.45 -18.65 -8.99
CA LYS A 94 12.21 -17.39 -9.04
C LYS A 94 13.64 -17.51 -8.50
N ARG A 95 14.09 -18.72 -8.14
CA ARG A 95 15.37 -18.91 -7.44
C ARG A 95 16.58 -18.32 -8.16
N GLU A 96 16.56 -18.31 -9.50
CA GLU A 96 17.64 -17.77 -10.33
C GLU A 96 17.49 -16.27 -10.65
N GLU A 97 16.38 -15.66 -10.22
CA GLU A 97 16.07 -14.28 -10.57
C GLU A 97 16.60 -13.28 -9.54
N GLU A 98 16.80 -12.06 -10.00
CA GLU A 98 16.91 -10.89 -9.14
C GLU A 98 15.54 -10.24 -8.99
N TYR A 99 15.01 -10.23 -7.77
CA TYR A 99 13.65 -9.78 -7.53
C TYR A 99 13.47 -9.01 -6.22
N THR A 100 12.38 -8.29 -6.18
CA THR A 100 11.76 -7.75 -4.98
C THR A 100 10.37 -8.35 -4.84
N ILE A 101 10.07 -9.00 -3.73
CA ILE A 101 8.72 -9.49 -3.41
C ILE A 101 8.10 -8.59 -2.35
N LEU A 102 6.87 -8.14 -2.59
CA LEU A 102 5.98 -7.60 -1.57
C LEU A 102 4.96 -8.67 -1.18
N PHE A 103 4.98 -9.07 0.07
CA PHE A 103 3.98 -9.87 0.73
C PHE A 103 2.92 -8.94 1.35
N ASP A 104 1.78 -8.79 0.69
CA ASP A 104 0.69 -7.92 1.14
C ASP A 104 -0.26 -8.67 2.07
N GLU A 105 -0.78 -8.00 3.10
CA GLU A 105 -1.56 -8.55 4.21
C GLU A 105 -0.79 -9.66 4.97
N ALA A 106 0.42 -9.32 5.43
CA ALA A 106 1.34 -10.26 6.11
C ALA A 106 0.78 -10.87 7.41
N SER A 107 -0.24 -10.26 8.03
CA SER A 107 -1.01 -10.82 9.13
C SER A 107 -1.77 -12.10 8.77
N GLU A 108 -2.06 -12.32 7.47
CA GLU A 108 -2.79 -13.48 6.97
C GLU A 108 -1.91 -14.72 6.74
N PHE A 109 -0.61 -14.63 6.99
CA PHE A 109 0.26 -15.80 6.85
C PHE A 109 -0.09 -16.91 7.84
N PRO A 110 -0.20 -18.17 7.38
CA PRO A 110 -0.24 -19.32 8.28
C PRO A 110 1.02 -19.40 9.14
N LYS A 111 0.89 -19.97 10.32
CA LYS A 111 1.98 -20.06 11.30
C LYS A 111 3.21 -20.83 10.75
N ASP A 112 2.99 -21.91 10.01
CA ASP A 112 4.07 -22.71 9.39
C ASP A 112 4.83 -21.89 8.32
N VAL A 113 4.12 -21.11 7.51
CA VAL A 113 4.71 -20.18 6.51
C VAL A 113 5.55 -19.11 7.22
N THR A 114 5.01 -18.54 8.29
CA THR A 114 5.76 -17.55 9.10
C THR A 114 7.03 -18.16 9.66
N MET A 115 6.99 -19.37 10.21
CA MET A 115 8.18 -20.06 10.75
C MET A 115 9.23 -20.33 9.65
N ALA A 116 8.82 -20.71 8.44
CA ALA A 116 9.73 -20.86 7.31
C ALA A 116 10.39 -19.52 6.94
N LEU A 117 9.61 -18.44 6.91
CA LEU A 117 10.13 -17.09 6.64
C LEU A 117 11.13 -16.64 7.72
N LEU A 118 10.95 -16.99 8.99
CA LEU A 118 11.92 -16.65 10.03
C LEU A 118 13.30 -17.26 9.76
N THR A 119 13.35 -18.45 9.16
CA THR A 119 14.61 -19.09 8.75
C THR A 119 15.19 -18.38 7.54
N ILE A 120 14.36 -18.13 6.51
CA ILE A 120 14.78 -17.46 5.28
C ILE A 120 15.32 -16.05 5.57
N LEU A 121 14.63 -15.28 6.41
CA LEU A 121 14.97 -13.88 6.70
C LEU A 121 16.05 -13.70 7.78
N ASN A 122 16.85 -14.72 8.04
CA ASN A 122 17.94 -14.70 9.01
C ASN A 122 19.30 -14.88 8.30
N PRO A 123 19.83 -13.85 7.62
CA PRO A 123 21.04 -13.98 6.83
C PRO A 123 22.28 -14.22 7.70
N ASN A 124 23.27 -14.87 7.12
CA ASN A 124 24.62 -14.94 7.66
C ASN A 124 25.38 -13.62 7.45
N LYS A 125 26.68 -13.60 7.81
CA LYS A 125 27.54 -12.41 7.65
C LYS A 125 27.70 -11.95 6.18
N ASP A 126 27.48 -12.86 5.22
CA ASP A 126 27.60 -12.57 3.78
C ASP A 126 26.25 -12.18 3.16
N ASN A 127 25.23 -11.87 3.98
CA ASN A 127 23.85 -11.57 3.57
C ASN A 127 23.20 -12.71 2.78
N ARG A 128 23.50 -13.95 3.14
CA ARG A 128 22.97 -15.16 2.50
C ARG A 128 22.32 -16.07 3.53
N THR A 129 21.36 -16.84 3.08
CA THR A 129 20.76 -17.94 3.86
C THR A 129 20.36 -19.07 2.95
N SER A 130 20.28 -20.28 3.52
CA SER A 130 19.79 -21.48 2.83
C SER A 130 18.57 -22.01 3.58
N PHE A 131 17.56 -22.39 2.85
CA PHE A 131 16.33 -22.97 3.39
C PHE A 131 16.03 -24.28 2.69
N SER A 132 16.02 -25.37 3.45
CA SER A 132 15.69 -26.70 2.94
C SER A 132 14.22 -27.03 3.24
N TYR A 133 13.52 -27.48 2.22
CA TYR A 133 12.16 -27.94 2.33
C TYR A 133 11.94 -29.14 1.39
N ASP A 134 11.51 -30.27 1.96
CA ASP A 134 11.35 -31.52 1.23
C ASP A 134 12.67 -31.89 0.51
N GLU A 135 12.67 -32.12 -0.79
CA GLU A 135 13.85 -32.45 -1.62
C GLU A 135 14.61 -31.20 -2.12
N TYR A 136 14.14 -30.00 -1.83
CA TYR A 136 14.70 -28.75 -2.33
C TYR A 136 15.53 -28.03 -1.27
N THR A 137 16.66 -27.46 -1.70
CA THR A 137 17.38 -26.43 -0.94
C THR A 137 17.38 -25.15 -1.76
N LEU A 138 16.88 -24.08 -1.17
CA LEU A 138 16.83 -22.75 -1.75
C LEU A 138 17.89 -21.88 -1.09
N ASP A 139 18.78 -21.34 -1.90
CA ASP A 139 19.78 -20.36 -1.45
C ASP A 139 19.31 -18.95 -1.78
N PHE A 140 19.38 -18.09 -0.79
CA PHE A 140 19.03 -16.68 -0.90
C PHE A 140 20.28 -15.82 -0.78
N ASP A 141 20.41 -14.87 -1.69
CA ASP A 141 21.39 -13.81 -1.68
C ASP A 141 20.63 -12.46 -1.63
N PHE A 142 20.69 -11.78 -0.48
CA PHE A 142 19.91 -10.56 -0.27
C PHE A 142 20.46 -9.33 -1.02
N SER A 143 21.58 -9.46 -1.71
CA SER A 143 21.98 -8.50 -2.72
C SER A 143 21.15 -8.64 -4.01
N ARG A 144 20.64 -9.85 -4.29
CA ARG A 144 19.81 -10.18 -5.47
C ARG A 144 18.32 -10.22 -5.15
N GLN A 145 17.94 -10.74 -3.98
CA GLN A 145 16.54 -10.88 -3.56
C GLN A 145 16.22 -9.91 -2.41
N SER A 146 15.11 -9.21 -2.54
CA SER A 146 14.64 -8.25 -1.54
C SER A 146 13.22 -8.60 -1.11
N PHE A 147 12.95 -8.56 0.20
CA PHE A 147 11.65 -8.90 0.76
C PHE A 147 11.03 -7.69 1.45
N MET A 148 9.78 -7.43 1.10
CA MET A 148 8.95 -6.41 1.72
C MET A 148 7.65 -7.04 2.18
N PHE A 149 7.11 -6.52 3.26
CA PHE A 149 5.87 -6.97 3.86
C PHE A 149 4.95 -5.77 4.03
N ALA A 150 3.65 -5.98 3.96
CA ALA A 150 2.67 -4.95 4.26
C ALA A 150 1.54 -5.56 5.11
N THR A 151 1.03 -4.79 6.07
CA THR A 151 -0.11 -5.20 6.88
C THR A 151 -0.96 -4.02 7.30
N THR A 152 -2.25 -4.26 7.49
CA THR A 152 -3.17 -3.34 8.18
C THR A 152 -3.25 -3.61 9.67
N GLU A 153 -2.79 -4.79 10.12
CA GLU A 153 -2.97 -5.33 11.48
C GLU A 153 -1.65 -5.78 12.08
N ALA A 154 -0.81 -4.79 12.41
CA ALA A 154 0.54 -5.05 12.94
C ALA A 154 0.54 -5.96 14.19
N GLN A 155 -0.51 -5.85 15.02
CA GLN A 155 -0.67 -6.66 16.24
C GLN A 155 -0.94 -8.14 15.96
N GLN A 156 -1.36 -8.50 14.75
CA GLN A 156 -1.60 -9.89 14.34
C GLN A 156 -0.39 -10.51 13.66
N VAL A 157 0.58 -9.70 13.24
CA VAL A 157 1.83 -10.21 12.69
C VAL A 157 2.66 -10.85 13.81
N PHE A 158 3.18 -12.04 13.54
CA PHE A 158 4.02 -12.74 14.50
C PHE A 158 5.23 -11.88 14.89
N HIS A 159 5.46 -11.68 16.19
CA HIS A 159 6.44 -10.75 16.72
C HIS A 159 7.86 -10.99 16.17
N ALA A 160 8.28 -12.26 16.10
CA ALA A 160 9.59 -12.61 15.56
C ALA A 160 9.78 -12.25 14.06
N LEU A 161 8.69 -12.14 13.27
CA LEU A 161 8.76 -11.61 11.90
C LEU A 161 8.93 -10.10 11.91
N MET A 162 8.24 -9.40 12.82
CA MET A 162 8.43 -7.96 13.00
C MET A 162 9.88 -7.62 13.39
N ASP A 163 10.49 -8.40 14.27
CA ASP A 163 11.88 -8.20 14.72
C ASP A 163 12.92 -8.37 13.60
N ARG A 164 12.58 -9.06 12.51
CA ARG A 164 13.44 -9.27 11.33
C ARG A 164 13.24 -8.24 10.24
N THR A 165 12.35 -7.29 10.47
CA THR A 165 11.97 -6.29 9.47
C THR A 165 12.14 -4.88 10.00
N GLU A 166 12.46 -3.95 9.11
CA GLU A 166 12.45 -2.52 9.41
C GLU A 166 11.04 -1.95 9.21
N ARG A 167 10.42 -1.56 10.29
CA ARG A 167 9.06 -1.05 10.31
C ARG A 167 8.99 0.34 9.69
N ILE A 168 8.06 0.55 8.77
CA ILE A 168 7.74 1.86 8.17
C ILE A 168 6.23 2.08 8.30
N ASP A 169 5.87 3.03 9.16
CA ASP A 169 4.47 3.44 9.35
C ASP A 169 4.10 4.53 8.35
N LEU A 170 2.87 4.45 7.82
CA LEU A 170 2.28 5.49 6.99
C LEU A 170 1.23 6.25 7.81
N ASP A 171 1.21 7.56 7.62
CA ASP A 171 0.26 8.45 8.27
C ASP A 171 -1.09 8.48 7.55
N GLU A 172 -2.11 8.94 8.24
CA GLU A 172 -3.38 9.27 7.60
C GLU A 172 -3.23 10.49 6.70
N TYR A 173 -3.99 10.51 5.60
CA TYR A 173 -3.97 11.63 4.67
C TYR A 173 -4.84 12.78 5.17
N SER A 174 -4.31 13.99 5.10
CA SER A 174 -5.11 15.20 5.24
C SER A 174 -6.04 15.39 4.03
N TYR A 175 -7.11 16.18 4.18
CA TYR A 175 -8.01 16.51 3.06
C TYR A 175 -7.25 17.19 1.91
N GLY A 176 -6.29 18.06 2.19
CA GLY A 176 -5.46 18.67 1.16
C GLY A 176 -4.62 17.65 0.37
N GLN A 177 -4.07 16.63 1.06
CA GLN A 177 -3.36 15.55 0.38
C GLN A 177 -4.29 14.66 -0.44
N LEU A 178 -5.51 14.38 0.04
CA LEU A 178 -6.53 13.63 -0.72
C LEU A 178 -6.97 14.40 -1.96
N ALA A 179 -7.16 15.72 -1.86
CA ALA A 179 -7.43 16.60 -3.00
C ALA A 179 -6.29 16.51 -4.05
N GLN A 180 -5.03 16.56 -3.61
CA GLN A 180 -3.87 16.37 -4.49
C GLN A 180 -3.84 14.98 -5.15
N ILE A 181 -4.22 13.93 -4.42
CA ILE A 181 -4.29 12.55 -4.97
C ILE A 181 -5.38 12.48 -6.05
N ILE A 182 -6.55 13.08 -5.83
CA ILE A 182 -7.61 13.14 -6.84
C ILE A 182 -7.09 13.86 -8.08
N ALA A 183 -6.48 15.03 -7.92
CA ALA A 183 -5.93 15.82 -9.04
C ALA A 183 -4.84 15.05 -9.81
N LEU A 184 -3.93 14.37 -9.10
CA LEU A 184 -2.87 13.55 -9.70
C LEU A 184 -3.43 12.46 -10.61
N HIS A 185 -4.52 11.82 -10.20
CA HIS A 185 -5.18 10.77 -10.99
C HIS A 185 -6.16 11.30 -12.07
N CYS A 186 -6.36 12.61 -12.12
CA CYS A 186 -7.17 13.29 -13.14
C CYS A 186 -6.29 14.06 -14.15
N GLU A 187 -5.19 13.47 -14.58
CA GLU A 187 -4.25 14.11 -15.50
C GLU A 187 -4.95 14.73 -16.72
N GLY A 188 -4.58 15.98 -17.07
CA GLY A 188 -5.19 16.70 -18.18
C GLY A 188 -6.60 17.27 -17.89
N LYS A 189 -7.10 17.19 -16.66
CA LYS A 189 -8.35 17.81 -16.23
C LYS A 189 -8.09 19.02 -15.35
N SER A 190 -9.00 20.01 -15.41
CA SER A 190 -8.99 21.19 -14.55
C SER A 190 -10.19 21.18 -13.61
N PHE A 191 -10.06 21.83 -12.47
CA PHE A 191 -11.07 21.90 -11.42
C PHE A 191 -11.34 23.35 -11.07
N ALA A 192 -12.60 23.69 -10.81
CA ALA A 192 -12.94 24.99 -10.23
C ALA A 192 -12.49 25.04 -8.76
N ASP A 193 -12.28 26.24 -8.26
CA ASP A 193 -11.84 26.48 -6.88
C ASP A 193 -12.76 25.81 -5.84
N GLY A 194 -12.16 25.19 -4.83
CA GLY A 194 -12.85 24.51 -3.73
C GLY A 194 -13.44 23.14 -4.05
N VAL A 195 -13.53 22.73 -5.32
CA VAL A 195 -14.15 21.45 -5.70
C VAL A 195 -13.35 20.24 -5.23
N LEU A 196 -12.05 20.29 -5.35
CA LEU A 196 -11.17 19.19 -4.91
C LEU A 196 -11.20 19.01 -3.40
N GLU A 197 -11.24 20.10 -2.65
CA GLU A 197 -11.35 20.12 -1.20
C GLU A 197 -12.68 19.50 -0.75
N ASP A 198 -13.79 19.88 -1.38
CA ASP A 198 -15.11 19.29 -1.12
C ASP A 198 -15.11 17.77 -1.41
N MET A 199 -14.52 17.36 -2.53
CA MET A 199 -14.37 15.94 -2.87
C MET A 199 -13.54 15.18 -1.85
N ALA A 200 -12.48 15.79 -1.34
CA ALA A 200 -11.62 15.18 -0.34
C ALA A 200 -12.37 14.83 0.95
N THR A 201 -13.37 15.61 1.34
CA THR A 201 -14.17 15.32 2.54
C THR A 201 -14.99 14.05 2.44
N VAL A 202 -15.37 13.63 1.23
CA VAL A 202 -16.23 12.44 1.01
C VAL A 202 -15.45 11.16 0.73
N VAL A 203 -14.12 11.21 0.53
CA VAL A 203 -13.29 10.00 0.31
C VAL A 203 -12.77 9.36 1.61
N ARG A 204 -13.12 9.89 2.78
CA ARG A 204 -12.96 9.28 4.10
C ARG A 204 -11.50 8.92 4.45
N GLY A 205 -10.58 9.85 4.24
CA GLY A 205 -9.17 9.66 4.62
C GLY A 205 -8.41 8.62 3.81
N ASN A 206 -8.97 8.12 2.70
CA ASN A 206 -8.51 6.92 2.02
C ASN A 206 -8.00 7.25 0.60
N ALA A 207 -6.68 7.09 0.37
CA ALA A 207 -6.07 7.35 -0.93
C ALA A 207 -6.64 6.44 -2.05
N ARG A 208 -7.01 5.20 -1.75
CA ARG A 208 -7.70 4.31 -2.72
C ARG A 208 -9.08 4.86 -3.08
N GLY A 209 -9.79 5.45 -2.10
CA GLY A 209 -11.05 6.17 -2.30
C GLY A 209 -10.85 7.37 -3.21
N ALA A 210 -9.80 8.16 -2.99
CA ALA A 210 -9.43 9.30 -3.83
C ALA A 210 -9.14 8.89 -5.28
N ALA A 211 -8.36 7.84 -5.51
CA ALA A 211 -8.09 7.31 -6.85
C ALA A 211 -9.37 6.78 -7.54
N LYS A 212 -10.26 6.10 -6.81
CA LYS A 212 -11.57 5.68 -7.35
C LYS A 212 -12.46 6.88 -7.69
N MET A 213 -12.44 7.94 -6.87
CA MET A 213 -13.13 9.19 -7.15
C MET A 213 -12.65 9.80 -8.48
N ALA A 214 -11.34 9.88 -8.68
CA ALA A 214 -10.74 10.38 -9.91
C ALA A 214 -11.20 9.58 -11.14
N THR A 215 -11.26 8.25 -11.07
CA THR A 215 -11.78 7.41 -12.16
C THR A 215 -13.23 7.76 -12.50
N LYS A 216 -14.10 7.94 -11.48
CA LYS A 216 -15.49 8.33 -11.68
C LYS A 216 -15.61 9.73 -12.31
N ILE A 217 -14.78 10.68 -11.88
CA ILE A 217 -14.70 12.03 -12.44
C ILE A 217 -14.32 11.98 -13.93
N ALA A 218 -13.30 11.19 -14.27
CA ALA A 218 -12.89 11.02 -15.65
C ALA A 218 -14.01 10.47 -16.53
N THR A 219 -14.77 9.49 -16.04
CA THR A 219 -15.94 8.93 -16.72
C THR A 219 -17.05 9.98 -16.91
N PHE A 220 -17.37 10.73 -15.86
CA PHE A 220 -18.39 11.79 -15.91
C PHE A 220 -18.02 12.88 -16.91
N LEU A 221 -16.77 13.37 -16.88
CA LEU A 221 -16.30 14.39 -17.81
C LEU A 221 -16.26 13.90 -19.26
N ALA A 222 -15.89 12.63 -19.47
CA ALA A 222 -15.89 12.02 -20.80
C ALA A 222 -17.32 11.95 -21.38
N ALA A 223 -18.30 11.54 -20.59
CA ALA A 223 -19.70 11.50 -21.00
C ALA A 223 -20.23 12.89 -21.40
N LYS A 224 -19.79 13.93 -20.70
CA LYS A 224 -20.16 15.32 -20.98
C LYS A 224 -19.26 16.00 -22.03
N ARG A 225 -18.24 15.34 -22.54
CA ARG A 225 -17.22 15.88 -23.46
C ARG A 225 -16.58 17.17 -22.92
N LYS A 226 -16.24 17.20 -21.64
CA LYS A 226 -15.64 18.33 -20.93
C LYS A 226 -14.29 17.94 -20.34
N ASN A 227 -13.44 18.96 -20.13
CA ASN A 227 -12.15 18.79 -19.44
C ASN A 227 -12.07 19.54 -18.11
N THR A 228 -13.06 20.42 -17.84
CA THR A 228 -13.12 21.20 -16.61
C THR A 228 -14.27 20.70 -15.74
N PHE A 229 -13.99 20.38 -14.49
CA PHE A 229 -14.94 19.97 -13.49
C PHE A 229 -15.32 21.18 -12.62
N THR A 230 -16.58 21.61 -12.67
CA THR A 230 -17.07 22.82 -12.00
C THR A 230 -17.89 22.48 -10.75
N GLN A 231 -18.24 23.50 -9.94
CA GLN A 231 -19.16 23.33 -8.80
C GLN A 231 -20.55 22.80 -9.25
N LYS A 232 -21.02 23.21 -10.42
CA LYS A 232 -22.26 22.67 -11.00
C LYS A 232 -22.13 21.18 -11.32
N HIS A 233 -21.01 20.77 -11.90
CA HIS A 233 -20.72 19.37 -12.17
C HIS A 233 -20.63 18.57 -10.85
N TRP A 234 -20.08 19.16 -9.80
CA TRP A 234 -20.02 18.51 -8.48
C TRP A 234 -21.39 18.27 -7.87
N ALA A 235 -22.30 19.24 -8.00
CA ALA A 235 -23.68 19.09 -7.54
C ALA A 235 -24.40 17.95 -8.29
N GLU A 236 -24.36 17.94 -9.62
CA GLU A 236 -24.90 16.87 -10.47
C GLU A 236 -24.28 15.50 -10.12
N PHE A 237 -22.96 15.44 -10.01
CA PHE A 237 -22.22 14.22 -9.72
C PHE A 237 -22.60 13.62 -8.35
N LYS A 238 -22.80 14.47 -7.33
CA LYS A 238 -23.28 14.03 -6.02
C LYS A 238 -24.69 13.43 -6.10
N GLU A 239 -25.56 14.04 -6.87
CA GLU A 239 -26.94 13.57 -7.08
C GLU A 239 -26.94 12.22 -7.83
N GLU A 240 -26.28 12.15 -9.00
CA GLU A 240 -26.20 10.93 -9.81
C GLU A 240 -25.61 9.72 -9.05
N LEU A 241 -24.62 9.95 -8.19
CA LEU A 241 -23.98 8.89 -7.43
C LEU A 241 -24.47 8.75 -5.99
N SER A 242 -25.52 9.51 -5.61
CA SER A 242 -26.09 9.52 -4.26
C SER A 242 -25.01 9.71 -3.18
N ILE A 243 -24.06 10.63 -3.42
CA ILE A 243 -22.96 10.92 -2.49
C ILE A 243 -23.51 11.77 -1.35
N MET A 244 -23.52 11.19 -0.16
CA MET A 244 -23.94 11.84 1.07
C MET A 244 -22.82 12.69 1.67
N PRO A 245 -23.13 13.69 2.52
CA PRO A 245 -22.13 14.48 3.23
C PRO A 245 -21.11 13.60 3.94
N LEU A 246 -19.85 13.99 3.94
CA LEU A 246 -18.72 13.26 4.50
C LEU A 246 -18.55 11.81 3.97
N GLY A 247 -19.20 11.48 2.85
CA GLY A 247 -19.15 10.13 2.27
C GLY A 247 -19.87 9.07 3.12
N LEU A 248 -20.78 9.48 3.98
CA LEU A 248 -21.53 8.58 4.85
C LEU A 248 -22.51 7.72 4.03
N ASN A 249 -22.74 6.49 4.45
CA ASN A 249 -23.78 5.63 3.92
C ASN A 249 -25.11 5.82 4.69
N ALA A 250 -26.18 5.23 4.19
CA ALA A 250 -27.51 5.36 4.79
C ALA A 250 -27.58 4.82 6.25
N ILE A 251 -26.84 3.74 6.53
CA ILE A 251 -26.76 3.14 7.88
C ILE A 251 -26.06 4.11 8.83
N GLU A 252 -24.90 4.65 8.43
CA GLU A 252 -24.14 5.62 9.23
C GLU A 252 -24.96 6.88 9.53
N ILE A 253 -25.71 7.38 8.56
CA ILE A 253 -26.62 8.51 8.76
C ILE A 253 -27.72 8.16 9.76
N SER A 254 -28.30 6.95 9.66
CA SER A 254 -29.30 6.49 10.62
C SER A 254 -28.73 6.40 12.03
N ILE A 255 -27.50 5.87 12.18
CA ILE A 255 -26.81 5.82 13.49
C ILE A 255 -26.63 7.24 14.04
N LEU A 256 -26.15 8.18 13.25
CA LEU A 256 -25.96 9.56 13.68
C LEU A 256 -27.29 10.22 14.11
N ARG A 257 -28.40 9.97 13.40
CA ARG A 257 -29.72 10.45 13.78
C ARG A 257 -30.15 9.88 15.14
N TYR A 258 -30.01 8.58 15.36
CA TYR A 258 -30.32 7.96 16.65
C TYR A 258 -29.46 8.53 17.79
N LEU A 259 -28.17 8.79 17.55
CA LEU A 259 -27.28 9.37 18.56
C LEU A 259 -27.63 10.84 18.85
N THR A 260 -28.12 11.59 17.88
CA THR A 260 -28.58 12.98 18.12
C THR A 260 -29.92 13.05 18.88
N GLU A 261 -30.80 12.08 18.64
CA GLU A 261 -32.07 11.98 19.36
C GLU A 261 -31.92 11.45 20.77
N LYS A 262 -31.04 10.46 20.96
CA LYS A 262 -30.78 9.82 22.27
C LYS A 262 -29.31 9.98 22.59
N LYS A 263 -28.99 10.83 23.57
CA LYS A 263 -27.63 11.17 23.99
C LYS A 263 -26.76 9.94 24.30
N ASP A 264 -27.40 8.81 24.76
CA ASP A 264 -26.74 7.54 25.02
C ASP A 264 -27.51 6.37 24.39
N CYS A 265 -26.83 5.54 23.62
CA CYS A 265 -27.37 4.34 23.01
C CYS A 265 -26.44 3.14 23.24
N SER A 266 -26.99 1.98 23.62
CA SER A 266 -26.21 0.74 23.66
C SER A 266 -25.94 0.24 22.23
N LEU A 267 -24.81 -0.47 22.04
CA LEU A 267 -24.48 -1.13 20.78
C LEU A 267 -25.59 -2.08 20.31
N THR A 268 -26.20 -2.82 21.25
CA THR A 268 -27.31 -3.74 20.98
C THR A 268 -28.53 -2.99 20.43
N TYR A 269 -28.85 -1.81 20.99
CA TYR A 269 -29.94 -0.99 20.47
C TYR A 269 -29.66 -0.50 19.05
N LEU A 270 -28.46 0.02 18.79
CA LEU A 270 -28.07 0.46 17.43
C LEU A 270 -28.13 -0.70 16.43
N ALA A 271 -27.57 -1.85 16.77
CA ALA A 271 -27.63 -3.05 15.93
C ALA A 271 -29.06 -3.47 15.60
N SER A 272 -29.98 -3.41 16.57
CA SER A 272 -31.39 -3.75 16.35
C SER A 272 -32.14 -2.78 15.40
N LYS A 273 -31.62 -1.59 15.20
CA LYS A 273 -32.21 -0.52 14.36
C LYS A 273 -31.57 -0.39 12.99
N THR A 274 -30.36 -0.91 12.82
CA THR A 274 -29.59 -0.75 11.58
C THR A 274 -29.39 -2.05 10.79
N GLY A 275 -29.76 -3.19 11.37
CA GLY A 275 -29.66 -4.52 10.78
C GLY A 275 -28.35 -5.23 11.14
#